data_ce79e3123b676e68bec679a3cc5eaa09
#
_entry.id   ce79e3123b676e68bec679a3cc5eaa09
#
_cell.length_a   1.000
_cell.length_b   1.000
_cell.length_c   1.000
_cell.angle_alpha   90.00
_cell.angle_beta   90.00
_cell.angle_gamma   90.00
#
_symmetry.space_group_name_H-M   'P 1'
#
loop_
_entity.id
_entity.type
_entity.pdbx_description
1 polymer ?
#
loop_
_entity_poly.entity_id
_entity_poly.type
_entity_poly.pdbx_seq_one_letter_code
_entity_poly.pdbx_strand_id
1 'polypeptide(L)'
;MSLPLKNSAKQRAEDRSRILTLLLGDDALTDSLIDPQLEQDAGQRDQTSQLSGLVNGLPAADIADALESLPPDERHALWHLVSEDKRGQVLVEASETVWESLISGMSDRELLHALRSLDIDDQIYLGQYLPRNLMGRLLTSMAPADRDRVREVIRYGKHTVGAMMDFELITVRPDVSLATVQRFLRLRGKIPANTDKLFVIDRRNHLLGELALTTVLLHKPATLVSEVMEQDPITFDPEDNDEAAARTFERDDLLSAAVVDAKGKLMGRLTVEEIVDVVYEESDTDLRRMGGISEEEDVFAPVAKAVKTRWAWLALNLCTAFVASRVIGLFEHTISQLVALAALMPIVAGIGGNTGNQTITMIVRALALQHIQAGNLSFLLLRELGVAFINGLVWGGIMGVVTFLLYQDPALGAVMTLAMVLNLLVAALMGVIIPMTMSRLGRDPAVGASVMITAITDTGGFFIFLGLATLFLL
;
A
#
# COMPACT_ATOMS: atom_id res chain seq x y z
N MET A 1 8.72 10.75 -44.15
CA MET A 1 8.08 11.64 -43.16
C MET A 1 7.95 10.81 -41.88
N SER A 2 8.99 10.89 -41.05
CA SER A 2 9.07 10.14 -39.78
C SER A 2 8.13 10.80 -38.78
N LEU A 3 7.12 10.04 -38.33
CA LEU A 3 6.32 10.40 -37.16
C LEU A 3 7.29 10.63 -35.98
N PRO A 4 7.19 11.73 -35.22
CA PRO A 4 8.00 11.90 -34.02
C PRO A 4 7.64 10.76 -33.08
N LEU A 5 8.62 9.92 -32.74
CA LEU A 5 8.52 8.97 -31.66
C LEU A 5 8.12 9.77 -30.43
N LYS A 6 6.91 9.50 -29.89
CA LYS A 6 6.40 10.06 -28.63
C LYS A 6 7.51 9.98 -27.59
N ASN A 7 7.70 11.08 -26.88
CA ASN A 7 8.69 11.32 -25.84
C ASN A 7 9.20 10.04 -25.17
N SER A 8 10.50 9.80 -25.26
CA SER A 8 11.11 8.67 -24.55
C SER A 8 10.89 8.87 -23.04
N ALA A 9 10.84 7.79 -22.26
CA ALA A 9 10.69 7.86 -20.80
C ALA A 9 11.73 8.83 -20.17
N LYS A 10 12.92 8.90 -20.75
CA LYS A 10 13.95 9.87 -20.34
C LYS A 10 13.53 11.32 -20.57
N GLN A 11 12.94 11.65 -21.71
CA GLN A 11 12.47 13.00 -22.02
C GLN A 11 11.33 13.42 -21.04
N ARG A 12 10.41 12.50 -20.75
CA ARG A 12 9.32 12.77 -19.78
C ARG A 12 9.87 13.05 -18.37
N ALA A 13 10.86 12.27 -17.93
CA ALA A 13 11.53 12.51 -16.65
C ALA A 13 12.28 13.86 -16.62
N GLU A 14 12.90 14.27 -17.72
CA GLU A 14 13.54 15.59 -17.86
C GLU A 14 12.50 16.72 -17.82
N ASP A 15 11.38 16.58 -18.53
CA ASP A 15 10.28 17.55 -18.56
C ASP A 15 9.64 17.69 -17.16
N ARG A 16 9.40 16.57 -16.45
CA ARG A 16 8.91 16.55 -15.06
C ARG A 16 9.89 17.28 -14.13
N SER A 17 11.17 16.92 -14.18
CA SER A 17 12.21 17.59 -13.37
C SER A 17 12.27 19.10 -13.61
N ARG A 18 12.07 19.53 -14.85
CA ARG A 18 12.04 20.95 -15.22
C ARG A 18 10.83 21.67 -14.64
N ILE A 19 9.65 21.05 -14.68
CA ILE A 19 8.41 21.58 -14.07
C ILE A 19 8.62 21.76 -12.57
N LEU A 20 9.12 20.73 -11.87
CA LEU A 20 9.39 20.78 -10.43
C LEU A 20 10.39 21.88 -10.07
N THR A 21 11.47 22.01 -10.85
CA THR A 21 12.49 23.03 -10.59
C THR A 21 11.95 24.46 -10.75
N LEU A 22 11.06 24.67 -11.71
CA LEU A 22 10.48 26.00 -11.96
C LEU A 22 9.45 26.38 -10.88
N LEU A 23 8.63 25.44 -10.43
CA LEU A 23 7.62 25.70 -9.38
C LEU A 23 8.26 25.84 -7.99
N LEU A 24 9.22 24.99 -7.65
CA LEU A 24 9.92 25.07 -6.36
C LEU A 24 10.95 26.21 -6.27
N GLY A 25 11.34 26.81 -7.39
CA GLY A 25 12.35 27.85 -7.44
C GLY A 25 11.81 29.29 -7.56
N ASP A 26 10.50 29.48 -7.72
CA ASP A 26 9.86 30.78 -7.97
C ASP A 26 8.52 30.94 -7.24
N ASP A 27 8.58 31.35 -5.98
CA ASP A 27 7.40 31.59 -5.14
C ASP A 27 6.45 32.62 -5.77
N ALA A 28 6.97 33.66 -6.45
CA ALA A 28 6.14 34.67 -7.08
C ALA A 28 5.36 34.13 -8.29
N LEU A 29 5.94 33.19 -9.02
CA LEU A 29 5.23 32.47 -10.08
C LEU A 29 4.12 31.59 -9.50
N THR A 30 4.40 30.84 -8.45
CA THR A 30 3.45 30.00 -7.75
C THR A 30 2.26 30.81 -7.22
N ASP A 31 2.51 31.89 -6.51
CA ASP A 31 1.48 32.80 -5.99
C ASP A 31 0.60 33.37 -7.12
N SER A 32 1.20 33.75 -8.25
CA SER A 32 0.46 34.30 -9.40
C SER A 32 -0.40 33.28 -10.13
N LEU A 33 -0.09 31.98 -10.00
CA LEU A 33 -0.90 30.89 -10.55
C LEU A 33 -2.09 30.51 -9.65
N ILE A 34 -1.94 30.71 -8.34
CA ILE A 34 -2.99 30.40 -7.36
C ILE A 34 -3.99 31.57 -7.26
N ASP A 35 -3.53 32.80 -7.24
CA ASP A 35 -4.40 33.99 -7.17
C ASP A 35 -4.51 34.71 -8.51
N PRO A 36 -5.62 34.57 -9.24
CA PRO A 36 -5.85 35.23 -10.53
C PRO A 36 -5.90 36.77 -10.46
N GLN A 37 -5.93 37.34 -9.24
CA GLN A 37 -5.95 38.81 -9.07
C GLN A 37 -4.55 39.43 -9.07
N LEU A 38 -3.52 38.59 -8.92
CA LEU A 38 -2.14 39.04 -9.03
C LEU A 38 -1.78 39.31 -10.50
N GLU A 39 -1.32 40.54 -10.80
CA GLU A 39 -0.88 40.88 -12.15
C GLU A 39 0.44 40.17 -12.48
N GLN A 40 0.39 39.29 -13.46
CA GLN A 40 1.59 38.67 -14.04
C GLN A 40 2.30 39.65 -14.94
N ASP A 41 3.61 39.79 -14.76
CA ASP A 41 4.45 40.53 -15.69
C ASP A 41 4.64 39.78 -17.03
N ALA A 42 5.26 40.41 -18.02
CA ALA A 42 5.43 39.80 -19.35
C ALA A 42 6.33 38.54 -19.28
N GLY A 43 7.28 38.49 -18.37
CA GLY A 43 8.18 37.33 -18.16
C GLY A 43 7.45 36.15 -17.53
N GLN A 44 6.63 36.41 -16.52
CA GLN A 44 5.81 35.41 -15.86
C GLN A 44 4.76 34.80 -16.80
N ARG A 45 4.15 35.62 -17.66
CA ARG A 45 3.19 35.11 -18.68
C ARG A 45 3.84 34.15 -19.68
N ASP A 46 5.06 34.47 -20.12
CA ASP A 46 5.81 33.57 -21.02
C ASP A 46 6.19 32.26 -20.32
N GLN A 47 6.66 32.34 -19.09
CA GLN A 47 6.95 31.15 -18.26
C GLN A 47 5.69 30.29 -18.00
N THR A 48 4.58 30.90 -17.64
CA THR A 48 3.28 30.20 -17.46
C THR A 48 2.84 29.50 -18.74
N SER A 49 2.98 30.14 -19.89
CA SER A 49 2.63 29.54 -21.17
C SER A 49 3.52 28.35 -21.52
N GLN A 50 4.83 28.47 -21.27
CA GLN A 50 5.79 27.35 -21.47
C GLN A 50 5.52 26.20 -20.52
N LEU A 51 5.26 26.46 -19.22
CA LEU A 51 4.90 25.46 -18.23
C LEU A 51 3.60 24.75 -18.60
N SER A 52 2.56 25.48 -18.96
CA SER A 52 1.29 24.89 -19.40
C SER A 52 1.48 23.99 -20.62
N GLY A 53 2.33 24.40 -21.58
CA GLY A 53 2.67 23.56 -22.72
C GLY A 53 3.40 22.26 -22.34
N LEU A 54 4.36 22.33 -21.38
CA LEU A 54 5.06 21.16 -20.87
C LEU A 54 4.13 20.21 -20.10
N VAL A 55 3.34 20.74 -19.16
CA VAL A 55 2.40 19.96 -18.33
C VAL A 55 1.39 19.23 -19.22
N ASN A 56 0.77 19.97 -20.16
CA ASN A 56 -0.23 19.36 -21.06
C ASN A 56 0.38 18.44 -22.15
N GLY A 57 1.70 18.45 -22.31
CA GLY A 57 2.43 17.49 -23.12
C GLY A 57 2.69 16.13 -22.44
N LEU A 58 2.62 16.08 -21.11
CA LEU A 58 2.84 14.86 -20.31
C LEU A 58 1.58 13.96 -20.28
N PRO A 59 1.74 12.63 -20.12
CA PRO A 59 0.67 11.72 -19.74
C PRO A 59 0.09 12.06 -18.35
N ALA A 60 -1.13 11.61 -18.05
CA ALA A 60 -1.79 11.86 -16.77
C ALA A 60 -0.97 11.30 -15.56
N ALA A 61 -0.43 10.10 -15.67
CA ALA A 61 0.41 9.48 -14.64
C ALA A 61 1.68 10.31 -14.33
N ASP A 62 2.38 10.83 -15.36
CA ASP A 62 3.56 11.68 -15.13
C ASP A 62 3.20 13.04 -14.46
N ILE A 63 1.97 13.55 -14.70
CA ILE A 63 1.45 14.76 -14.03
C ILE A 63 1.09 14.44 -12.58
N ALA A 64 0.47 13.29 -12.31
CA ALA A 64 0.15 12.82 -10.96
C ALA A 64 1.43 12.66 -10.12
N ASP A 65 2.44 12.00 -10.65
CA ASP A 65 3.78 11.89 -10.02
C ASP A 65 4.39 13.27 -9.69
N ALA A 66 4.21 14.26 -10.58
CA ALA A 66 4.70 15.60 -10.33
C ALA A 66 3.92 16.30 -9.20
N LEU A 67 2.60 16.13 -9.13
CA LEU A 67 1.73 16.64 -8.06
C LEU A 67 2.10 16.03 -6.69
N GLU A 68 2.40 14.73 -6.66
CA GLU A 68 2.85 14.04 -5.45
C GLU A 68 4.20 14.52 -4.92
N SER A 69 5.04 15.00 -5.82
CA SER A 69 6.38 15.51 -5.51
C SER A 69 6.40 16.97 -5.06
N LEU A 70 5.25 17.63 -4.95
CA LEU A 70 5.14 19.06 -4.65
C LEU A 70 4.43 19.33 -3.31
N PRO A 71 4.87 20.37 -2.56
CA PRO A 71 4.10 20.89 -1.43
C PRO A 71 2.73 21.43 -1.87
N PRO A 72 1.78 21.65 -0.92
CA PRO A 72 0.39 21.99 -1.25
C PRO A 72 0.20 23.21 -2.15
N ASP A 73 0.95 24.29 -1.95
CA ASP A 73 0.78 25.52 -2.72
C ASP A 73 1.26 25.34 -4.17
N GLU A 74 2.46 24.78 -4.36
CA GLU A 74 3.00 24.45 -5.68
C GLU A 74 2.17 23.38 -6.39
N ARG A 75 1.60 22.45 -5.63
CA ARG A 75 0.64 21.43 -6.12
C ARG A 75 -0.60 22.10 -6.71
N HIS A 76 -1.19 23.05 -6.02
CA HIS A 76 -2.32 23.84 -6.53
C HIS A 76 -1.92 24.67 -7.75
N ALA A 77 -0.75 25.29 -7.76
CA ALA A 77 -0.24 26.02 -8.92
C ALA A 77 -0.10 25.11 -10.14
N LEU A 78 0.50 23.93 -9.98
CA LEU A 78 0.57 22.93 -11.05
C LEU A 78 -0.81 22.50 -11.54
N TRP A 79 -1.75 22.26 -10.61
CA TRP A 79 -3.12 21.87 -10.93
C TRP A 79 -3.85 22.87 -11.82
N HIS A 80 -3.64 24.16 -11.59
CA HIS A 80 -4.23 25.23 -12.43
C HIS A 80 -3.71 25.21 -13.87
N LEU A 81 -2.50 24.68 -14.11
CA LEU A 81 -1.94 24.53 -15.45
C LEU A 81 -2.45 23.30 -16.21
N VAL A 82 -3.04 22.32 -15.50
CA VAL A 82 -3.62 21.11 -16.11
C VAL A 82 -4.88 21.46 -16.86
N SER A 83 -4.96 21.07 -18.15
CA SER A 83 -6.15 21.25 -18.98
C SER A 83 -7.37 20.52 -18.41
N GLU A 84 -8.55 21.13 -18.52
CA GLU A 84 -9.81 20.58 -18.00
C GLU A 84 -10.08 19.15 -18.47
N ASP A 85 -9.75 18.83 -19.72
CA ASP A 85 -9.95 17.51 -20.31
C ASP A 85 -9.07 16.42 -19.69
N LYS A 86 -7.91 16.78 -19.09
CA LYS A 86 -7.01 15.85 -18.47
C LYS A 86 -7.22 15.71 -16.96
N ARG A 87 -7.88 16.67 -16.33
CA ARG A 87 -8.02 16.71 -14.86
C ARG A 87 -8.62 15.43 -14.27
N GLY A 88 -9.62 14.87 -14.95
CA GLY A 88 -10.21 13.61 -14.51
C GLY A 88 -9.17 12.48 -14.44
N GLN A 89 -8.48 12.23 -15.54
CA GLN A 89 -7.46 11.17 -15.62
C GLN A 89 -6.30 11.39 -14.62
N VAL A 90 -5.89 12.64 -14.41
CA VAL A 90 -4.85 12.94 -13.41
C VAL A 90 -5.32 12.65 -11.98
N LEU A 91 -6.62 12.88 -11.68
CA LEU A 91 -7.17 12.53 -10.37
C LEU A 91 -7.21 11.02 -10.13
N VAL A 92 -7.48 10.22 -11.15
CA VAL A 92 -7.45 8.75 -11.04
C VAL A 92 -6.05 8.22 -10.73
N GLU A 93 -5.04 8.78 -11.40
CA GLU A 93 -3.64 8.39 -11.25
C GLU A 93 -2.98 8.91 -9.96
N ALA A 94 -3.54 9.94 -9.32
CA ALA A 94 -2.98 10.55 -8.11
C ALA A 94 -3.38 9.77 -6.86
N SER A 95 -2.49 9.74 -5.86
CA SER A 95 -2.76 9.15 -4.55
C SER A 95 -3.92 9.84 -3.80
N GLU A 96 -4.57 9.09 -2.91
CA GLU A 96 -5.73 9.57 -2.13
C GLU A 96 -5.43 10.89 -1.41
N THR A 97 -4.26 11.03 -0.83
CA THR A 97 -3.85 12.23 -0.10
C THR A 97 -3.68 13.45 -0.99
N VAL A 98 -3.26 13.27 -2.24
CA VAL A 98 -3.06 14.35 -3.20
C VAL A 98 -4.39 14.84 -3.74
N TRP A 99 -5.27 13.94 -4.20
CA TRP A 99 -6.54 14.37 -4.74
C TRP A 99 -7.50 14.90 -3.66
N GLU A 100 -7.45 14.43 -2.40
CA GLU A 100 -8.15 15.08 -1.27
C GLU A 100 -7.76 16.56 -1.15
N SER A 101 -6.46 16.86 -1.22
CA SER A 101 -5.96 18.24 -1.23
C SER A 101 -6.51 19.04 -2.41
N LEU A 102 -6.46 18.48 -3.62
CA LEU A 102 -6.94 19.14 -4.84
C LEU A 102 -8.46 19.36 -4.84
N ILE A 103 -9.23 18.35 -4.45
CA ILE A 103 -10.70 18.42 -4.40
C ILE A 103 -11.17 19.49 -3.41
N SER A 104 -10.45 19.68 -2.29
CA SER A 104 -10.79 20.72 -1.32
C SER A 104 -10.74 22.15 -1.88
N GLY A 105 -9.91 22.37 -2.90
CA GLY A 105 -9.77 23.65 -3.62
C GLY A 105 -10.65 23.79 -4.86
N MET A 106 -11.29 22.72 -5.33
CA MET A 106 -12.12 22.72 -6.53
C MET A 106 -13.56 23.12 -6.24
N SER A 107 -14.17 23.84 -7.18
CA SER A 107 -15.63 24.03 -7.13
C SER A 107 -16.35 22.73 -7.52
N ASP A 108 -17.57 22.56 -6.98
CA ASP A 108 -18.47 21.45 -7.35
C ASP A 108 -18.63 21.26 -8.88
N ARG A 109 -18.60 22.38 -9.63
CA ARG A 109 -18.77 22.37 -11.08
C ARG A 109 -17.55 21.80 -11.79
N GLU A 110 -16.37 22.21 -11.40
CA GLU A 110 -15.08 21.73 -11.95
C GLU A 110 -14.90 20.25 -11.66
N LEU A 111 -15.16 19.82 -10.42
CA LEU A 111 -15.06 18.43 -10.02
C LEU A 111 -16.04 17.54 -10.82
N LEU A 112 -17.31 17.95 -10.94
CA LEU A 112 -18.28 17.22 -11.77
C LEU A 112 -17.90 17.21 -13.26
N HIS A 113 -17.21 18.22 -13.76
CA HIS A 113 -16.73 18.25 -15.14
C HIS A 113 -15.59 17.24 -15.32
N ALA A 114 -14.61 17.23 -14.42
CA ALA A 114 -13.52 16.28 -14.44
C ALA A 114 -13.99 14.82 -14.34
N LEU A 115 -14.93 14.53 -13.44
CA LEU A 115 -15.48 13.18 -13.27
C LEU A 115 -16.29 12.70 -14.49
N ARG A 116 -16.99 13.57 -15.18
CA ARG A 116 -17.77 13.20 -16.39
C ARG A 116 -16.91 12.83 -17.59
N SER A 117 -15.66 13.24 -17.62
CA SER A 117 -14.72 12.89 -18.69
C SER A 117 -14.11 11.49 -18.52
N LEU A 118 -14.33 10.86 -17.35
CA LEU A 118 -13.82 9.55 -16.99
C LEU A 118 -14.73 8.41 -17.43
N ASP A 119 -14.18 7.23 -17.57
CA ASP A 119 -14.92 5.99 -17.74
C ASP A 119 -15.70 5.65 -16.47
N ILE A 120 -16.66 4.73 -16.57
CA ILE A 120 -17.58 4.43 -15.45
C ILE A 120 -16.84 3.89 -14.23
N ASP A 121 -15.81 3.08 -14.45
CA ASP A 121 -15.02 2.43 -13.41
C ASP A 121 -14.23 3.46 -12.61
N ASP A 122 -13.59 4.39 -13.30
CA ASP A 122 -12.90 5.54 -12.69
C ASP A 122 -13.87 6.47 -11.92
N GLN A 123 -15.08 6.69 -12.49
CA GLN A 123 -16.12 7.46 -11.79
C GLN A 123 -16.59 6.77 -10.52
N ILE A 124 -16.61 5.45 -10.49
CA ILE A 124 -16.94 4.64 -9.31
C ILE A 124 -15.81 4.74 -8.29
N TYR A 125 -14.59 4.52 -8.72
CA TYR A 125 -13.40 4.58 -7.86
C TYR A 125 -13.31 5.92 -7.12
N LEU A 126 -13.26 7.03 -7.84
CA LEU A 126 -13.25 8.36 -7.21
C LEU A 126 -14.56 8.69 -6.48
N GLY A 127 -15.65 8.12 -6.92
CA GLY A 127 -16.99 8.33 -6.36
C GLY A 127 -17.10 7.87 -4.89
N GLN A 128 -16.36 6.85 -4.49
CA GLN A 128 -16.36 6.33 -3.11
C GLN A 128 -15.85 7.36 -2.10
N TYR A 129 -15.05 8.30 -2.55
CA TYR A 129 -14.43 9.34 -1.75
C TYR A 129 -15.19 10.67 -1.80
N LEU A 130 -16.19 10.80 -2.67
CA LEU A 130 -16.94 12.03 -2.81
C LEU A 130 -17.94 12.27 -1.66
N PRO A 131 -18.17 13.52 -1.27
CA PRO A 131 -19.28 13.89 -0.42
C PRO A 131 -20.62 13.43 -1.01
N ARG A 132 -21.56 12.96 -0.16
CA ARG A 132 -22.85 12.38 -0.60
C ARG A 132 -23.66 13.29 -1.55
N ASN A 133 -23.59 14.62 -1.35
CA ASN A 133 -24.27 15.60 -2.21
C ASN A 133 -23.70 15.64 -3.63
N LEU A 134 -22.37 15.53 -3.78
CA LEU A 134 -21.70 15.50 -5.09
C LEU A 134 -21.93 14.16 -5.79
N MET A 135 -21.83 13.05 -5.07
CA MET A 135 -22.19 11.74 -5.59
C MET A 135 -23.65 11.71 -6.13
N GLY A 136 -24.59 12.29 -5.39
CA GLY A 136 -25.98 12.39 -5.86
C GLY A 136 -26.12 13.17 -7.17
N ARG A 137 -25.36 14.24 -7.36
CA ARG A 137 -25.33 15.05 -8.61
C ARG A 137 -24.64 14.30 -9.75
N LEU A 138 -23.55 13.58 -9.49
CA LEU A 138 -22.88 12.74 -10.47
C LEU A 138 -23.84 11.66 -10.98
N LEU A 139 -24.45 10.89 -10.10
CA LEU A 139 -25.46 9.88 -10.42
C LEU A 139 -26.62 10.43 -11.26
N THR A 140 -27.07 11.66 -10.97
CA THR A 140 -28.18 12.29 -11.73
C THR A 140 -27.76 12.64 -13.15
N SER A 141 -26.46 12.84 -13.40
CA SER A 141 -25.93 13.18 -14.73
C SER A 141 -25.65 11.96 -15.63
N MET A 142 -25.62 10.74 -15.05
CA MET A 142 -25.35 9.50 -15.77
C MET A 142 -26.56 8.97 -16.53
N ALA A 143 -26.32 8.16 -17.57
CA ALA A 143 -27.36 7.37 -18.21
C ALA A 143 -28.02 6.39 -17.21
N PRO A 144 -29.32 6.04 -17.37
CA PRO A 144 -30.00 5.19 -16.40
C PRO A 144 -29.32 3.85 -16.13
N ALA A 145 -28.78 3.20 -17.17
CA ALA A 145 -28.10 1.91 -17.04
C ALA A 145 -26.80 2.03 -16.23
N ASP A 146 -26.03 3.09 -16.44
CA ASP A 146 -24.76 3.33 -15.75
C ASP A 146 -24.99 3.73 -14.30
N ARG A 147 -26.00 4.55 -14.05
CA ARG A 147 -26.44 4.91 -12.69
C ARG A 147 -26.78 3.72 -11.83
N ASP A 148 -27.47 2.72 -12.39
CA ASP A 148 -27.87 1.52 -11.66
C ASP A 148 -26.63 0.66 -11.33
N ARG A 149 -25.64 0.56 -12.24
CA ARG A 149 -24.35 -0.09 -12.01
C ARG A 149 -23.57 0.60 -10.89
N VAL A 150 -23.38 1.91 -11.00
CA VAL A 150 -22.66 2.70 -10.00
C VAL A 150 -23.30 2.56 -8.61
N ARG A 151 -24.63 2.57 -8.52
CA ARG A 151 -25.36 2.35 -7.26
C ARG A 151 -25.14 0.97 -6.68
N GLU A 152 -24.97 -0.04 -7.51
CA GLU A 152 -24.70 -1.39 -7.08
C GLU A 152 -23.29 -1.50 -6.48
N VAL A 153 -22.30 -0.92 -7.14
CA VAL A 153 -20.89 -1.00 -6.74
C VAL A 153 -20.58 -0.16 -5.50
N ILE A 154 -21.12 1.03 -5.36
CA ILE A 154 -20.93 1.87 -4.15
C ILE A 154 -21.37 1.17 -2.85
N ARG A 155 -22.11 0.06 -2.95
CA ARG A 155 -22.47 -0.73 -1.76
C ARG A 155 -21.33 -1.60 -1.26
N TYR A 156 -20.37 -1.94 -2.12
CA TYR A 156 -19.22 -2.74 -1.75
C TYR A 156 -18.21 -1.91 -0.96
N GLY A 157 -17.49 -2.55 -0.05
CA GLY A 157 -16.44 -1.89 0.74
C GLY A 157 -15.23 -1.55 -0.12
N LYS A 158 -14.43 -0.56 0.29
CA LYS A 158 -13.23 -0.10 -0.43
C LYS A 158 -12.24 -1.26 -0.77
N HIS A 159 -12.08 -2.23 0.14
CA HIS A 159 -11.16 -3.36 -0.01
C HIS A 159 -11.89 -4.62 -0.44
N THR A 160 -12.71 -4.53 -1.49
CA THR A 160 -13.42 -5.68 -2.07
C THR A 160 -13.28 -5.69 -3.59
N VAL A 161 -13.35 -6.89 -4.16
CA VAL A 161 -13.36 -7.11 -5.60
C VAL A 161 -14.44 -6.28 -6.30
N GLY A 162 -15.61 -6.15 -5.67
CA GLY A 162 -16.73 -5.37 -6.21
C GLY A 162 -16.44 -3.88 -6.37
N ALA A 163 -15.54 -3.32 -5.54
CA ALA A 163 -15.16 -1.91 -5.60
C ALA A 163 -14.22 -1.59 -6.77
N MET A 164 -13.48 -2.60 -7.26
CA MET A 164 -12.44 -2.46 -8.28
C MET A 164 -12.77 -3.19 -9.59
N MET A 165 -13.95 -3.83 -9.71
CA MET A 165 -14.31 -4.58 -10.91
C MET A 165 -14.57 -3.67 -12.10
N ASP A 166 -14.00 -4.05 -13.25
CA ASP A 166 -14.22 -3.42 -14.57
C ASP A 166 -15.51 -3.97 -15.24
N PHE A 167 -16.33 -3.07 -15.75
CA PHE A 167 -17.57 -3.42 -16.49
C PHE A 167 -17.37 -3.52 -17.99
N GLU A 168 -16.21 -3.08 -18.51
CA GLU A 168 -15.88 -3.17 -19.91
C GLU A 168 -15.42 -4.61 -20.27
N LEU A 169 -16.34 -5.50 -20.50
CA LEU A 169 -16.08 -6.89 -20.85
C LEU A 169 -16.79 -7.31 -22.13
N ILE A 170 -16.35 -8.39 -22.74
CA ILE A 170 -16.95 -8.96 -23.94
C ILE A 170 -17.53 -10.32 -23.62
N THR A 171 -18.83 -10.47 -23.90
CA THR A 171 -19.53 -11.74 -23.71
C THR A 171 -19.91 -12.37 -25.05
N VAL A 172 -19.88 -13.68 -25.07
CA VAL A 172 -20.29 -14.50 -26.23
C VAL A 172 -21.20 -15.64 -25.79
N ARG A 173 -21.92 -16.24 -26.75
CA ARG A 173 -22.81 -17.39 -26.49
C ARG A 173 -22.12 -18.69 -26.81
N PRO A 174 -22.44 -19.79 -26.11
CA PRO A 174 -21.85 -21.10 -26.37
C PRO A 174 -22.28 -21.70 -27.72
N ASP A 175 -23.46 -21.31 -28.22
CA ASP A 175 -24.08 -21.82 -29.42
C ASP A 175 -23.67 -21.11 -30.72
N VAL A 176 -22.71 -20.19 -30.67
CA VAL A 176 -22.19 -19.49 -31.86
C VAL A 176 -20.87 -20.08 -32.32
N SER A 177 -20.56 -19.93 -33.63
CA SER A 177 -19.28 -20.34 -34.20
C SER A 177 -18.19 -19.27 -33.96
N LEU A 178 -16.91 -19.68 -33.96
CA LEU A 178 -15.78 -18.76 -33.86
C LEU A 178 -15.74 -17.74 -34.98
N ALA A 179 -16.22 -18.09 -36.19
CA ALA A 179 -16.39 -17.13 -37.30
C ALA A 179 -17.35 -15.98 -36.90
N THR A 180 -18.41 -16.29 -36.18
CA THR A 180 -19.37 -15.28 -35.69
C THR A 180 -18.72 -14.40 -34.62
N VAL A 181 -17.96 -14.98 -33.71
CA VAL A 181 -17.19 -14.24 -32.70
C VAL A 181 -16.18 -13.28 -33.38
N GLN A 182 -15.38 -13.76 -34.31
CA GLN A 182 -14.42 -12.94 -35.03
C GLN A 182 -15.08 -11.78 -35.77
N ARG A 183 -16.24 -12.04 -36.45
CA ARG A 183 -17.00 -11.00 -37.11
C ARG A 183 -17.54 -9.97 -36.11
N PHE A 184 -18.05 -10.39 -34.97
CA PHE A 184 -18.54 -9.52 -33.92
C PHE A 184 -17.44 -8.60 -33.40
N LEU A 185 -16.23 -9.14 -33.06
CA LEU A 185 -15.08 -8.38 -32.60
C LEU A 185 -14.64 -7.33 -33.63
N ARG A 186 -14.61 -7.69 -34.94
CA ARG A 186 -14.29 -6.75 -36.03
C ARG A 186 -15.31 -5.65 -36.19
N LEU A 187 -16.60 -5.95 -36.05
CA LEU A 187 -17.68 -4.96 -36.16
C LEU A 187 -17.70 -3.99 -34.99
N ARG A 188 -17.28 -4.46 -33.78
CA ARG A 188 -17.15 -3.59 -32.61
C ARG A 188 -16.04 -2.54 -32.77
N GLY A 189 -15.00 -2.85 -33.54
CA GLY A 189 -13.92 -1.92 -33.90
C GLY A 189 -12.94 -1.61 -32.78
N LYS A 190 -13.36 -1.59 -31.52
CA LYS A 190 -12.53 -1.41 -30.32
C LYS A 190 -12.78 -2.57 -29.37
N ILE A 191 -11.72 -3.20 -28.90
CA ILE A 191 -11.74 -4.19 -27.82
C ILE A 191 -11.28 -3.46 -26.55
N PRO A 192 -11.92 -3.66 -25.38
CA PRO A 192 -11.43 -3.11 -24.11
C PRO A 192 -9.95 -3.41 -23.86
N ALA A 193 -9.26 -2.53 -23.17
CA ALA A 193 -7.88 -2.75 -22.78
C ALA A 193 -7.76 -4.08 -22.00
N ASN A 194 -6.56 -4.66 -21.97
CA ASN A 194 -6.28 -5.88 -21.21
C ASN A 194 -7.24 -7.05 -21.42
N THR A 195 -7.87 -7.15 -22.63
CA THR A 195 -8.75 -8.27 -22.98
C THR A 195 -7.91 -9.44 -23.48
N ASP A 196 -7.75 -10.48 -22.68
CA ASP A 196 -7.08 -11.75 -22.98
C ASP A 196 -8.08 -12.85 -23.35
N LYS A 197 -9.31 -12.76 -22.85
CA LYS A 197 -10.38 -13.74 -23.02
C LYS A 197 -11.74 -13.08 -23.15
N LEU A 198 -12.72 -13.87 -23.60
CA LEU A 198 -14.14 -13.52 -23.70
C LEU A 198 -14.91 -14.40 -22.72
N PHE A 199 -15.92 -13.83 -22.06
CA PHE A 199 -16.75 -14.59 -21.12
C PHE A 199 -17.93 -15.22 -21.83
N VAL A 200 -18.12 -16.53 -21.64
CA VAL A 200 -19.22 -17.29 -22.25
C VAL A 200 -20.39 -17.32 -21.30
N ILE A 201 -21.54 -16.80 -21.72
CA ILE A 201 -22.73 -16.66 -20.88
C ILE A 201 -23.97 -17.29 -21.52
N ASP A 202 -24.93 -17.69 -20.67
CA ASP A 202 -26.25 -18.13 -21.08
C ASP A 202 -27.19 -16.94 -21.40
N ARG A 203 -28.45 -17.21 -21.78
CA ARG A 203 -29.46 -16.20 -22.07
C ARG A 203 -29.91 -15.39 -20.83
N ARG A 204 -29.57 -15.86 -19.63
CA ARG A 204 -29.88 -15.21 -18.35
C ARG A 204 -28.66 -14.50 -17.73
N ASN A 205 -27.57 -14.41 -18.49
CA ASN A 205 -26.31 -13.80 -18.11
C ASN A 205 -25.53 -14.60 -17.04
N HIS A 206 -25.79 -15.92 -16.86
CA HIS A 206 -24.95 -16.75 -16.02
C HIS A 206 -23.68 -17.12 -16.78
N LEU A 207 -22.55 -17.09 -16.06
CA LEU A 207 -21.26 -17.50 -16.60
C LEU A 207 -21.27 -19.02 -16.83
N LEU A 208 -20.86 -19.44 -18.02
CA LEU A 208 -20.73 -20.85 -18.40
C LEU A 208 -19.27 -21.26 -18.61
N GLY A 209 -18.39 -20.29 -18.83
CA GLY A 209 -16.98 -20.52 -19.10
C GLY A 209 -16.30 -19.31 -19.68
N GLU A 210 -15.08 -19.51 -20.12
CA GLU A 210 -14.27 -18.45 -20.76
C GLU A 210 -13.66 -18.97 -22.07
N LEU A 211 -13.38 -18.04 -22.99
CA LEU A 211 -12.83 -18.31 -24.32
C LEU A 211 -11.63 -17.40 -24.55
N ALA A 212 -10.42 -17.95 -24.46
CA ALA A 212 -9.19 -17.21 -24.72
C ALA A 212 -9.16 -16.65 -26.16
N LEU A 213 -8.66 -15.45 -26.33
CA LEU A 213 -8.51 -14.84 -27.69
C LEU A 213 -7.58 -15.68 -28.56
N THR A 214 -6.57 -16.29 -28.01
CA THR A 214 -5.67 -17.23 -28.73
C THR A 214 -6.42 -18.42 -29.30
N THR A 215 -7.40 -18.96 -28.58
CA THR A 215 -8.29 -20.05 -29.04
C THR A 215 -9.15 -19.60 -30.22
N VAL A 216 -9.68 -18.36 -30.19
CA VAL A 216 -10.46 -17.77 -31.30
C VAL A 216 -9.61 -17.64 -32.57
N LEU A 217 -8.31 -17.37 -32.44
CA LEU A 217 -7.40 -17.18 -33.57
C LEU A 217 -6.88 -18.49 -34.15
N LEU A 218 -6.67 -19.54 -33.32
CA LEU A 218 -5.98 -20.75 -33.73
C LEU A 218 -6.93 -21.87 -34.19
N HIS A 219 -8.20 -21.86 -33.77
CA HIS A 219 -9.16 -22.90 -34.14
C HIS A 219 -9.91 -22.58 -35.44
N LYS A 220 -10.51 -23.62 -36.03
CA LYS A 220 -11.26 -23.49 -37.29
C LYS A 220 -12.46 -22.56 -37.08
N PRO A 221 -12.76 -21.65 -38.02
CA PRO A 221 -13.86 -20.70 -37.90
C PRO A 221 -15.25 -21.34 -37.68
N ALA A 222 -15.47 -22.57 -38.15
CA ALA A 222 -16.73 -23.30 -38.03
C ALA A 222 -16.95 -23.94 -36.66
N THR A 223 -15.91 -24.05 -35.80
CA THR A 223 -15.98 -24.63 -34.46
C THR A 223 -16.92 -23.81 -33.58
N LEU A 224 -17.74 -24.47 -32.77
CA LEU A 224 -18.63 -23.79 -31.81
C LEU A 224 -17.82 -23.36 -30.56
N VAL A 225 -18.24 -22.26 -29.95
CA VAL A 225 -17.66 -21.77 -28.69
C VAL A 225 -17.73 -22.83 -27.61
N SER A 226 -18.86 -23.53 -27.49
CA SER A 226 -19.08 -24.63 -26.52
C SER A 226 -18.10 -25.80 -26.64
N GLU A 227 -17.44 -25.98 -27.80
CA GLU A 227 -16.49 -27.07 -28.03
C GLU A 227 -15.07 -26.74 -27.57
N VAL A 228 -14.77 -25.45 -27.41
CA VAL A 228 -13.39 -24.95 -27.18
C VAL A 228 -13.29 -23.97 -26.02
N MET A 229 -14.42 -23.63 -25.37
CA MET A 229 -14.42 -22.82 -24.16
C MET A 229 -13.85 -23.61 -22.99
N GLU A 230 -13.18 -22.94 -22.10
CA GLU A 230 -12.80 -23.47 -20.78
C GLU A 230 -14.02 -23.43 -19.88
N GLN A 231 -14.37 -24.57 -19.29
CA GLN A 231 -15.47 -24.70 -18.32
C GLN A 231 -14.88 -24.54 -16.92
N ASP A 232 -15.71 -24.05 -15.98
CA ASP A 232 -15.33 -23.81 -14.59
C ASP A 232 -14.13 -22.83 -14.43
N PRO A 233 -14.23 -21.62 -14.99
CA PRO A 233 -13.19 -20.61 -14.84
C PRO A 233 -13.09 -20.15 -13.38
N ILE A 234 -11.91 -19.63 -13.00
CA ILE A 234 -11.73 -18.98 -11.71
C ILE A 234 -12.62 -17.71 -11.67
N THR A 235 -13.44 -17.63 -10.62
CA THR A 235 -14.39 -16.52 -10.43
C THR A 235 -14.24 -15.93 -9.04
N PHE A 236 -14.57 -14.65 -8.90
CA PHE A 236 -14.61 -13.95 -7.63
C PHE A 236 -16.04 -13.50 -7.30
N ASP A 237 -16.36 -13.48 -5.99
CA ASP A 237 -17.55 -12.82 -5.48
C ASP A 237 -17.25 -11.32 -5.30
N PRO A 238 -18.17 -10.39 -5.58
CA PRO A 238 -17.95 -8.97 -5.31
C PRO A 238 -17.57 -8.62 -3.87
N GLU A 239 -17.96 -9.44 -2.90
CA GLU A 239 -17.60 -9.24 -1.48
C GLU A 239 -16.24 -9.85 -1.10
N ASP A 240 -15.57 -10.54 -2.02
CA ASP A 240 -14.23 -11.08 -1.77
C ASP A 240 -13.24 -9.93 -1.49
N ASN A 241 -12.27 -10.22 -0.61
CA ASN A 241 -11.23 -9.26 -0.28
C ASN A 241 -10.22 -9.11 -1.45
N ASP A 242 -9.83 -7.87 -1.74
CA ASP A 242 -8.91 -7.49 -2.81
C ASP A 242 -7.53 -8.15 -2.68
N GLU A 243 -6.95 -8.21 -1.46
CA GLU A 243 -5.66 -8.88 -1.21
C GLU A 243 -5.75 -10.39 -1.48
N ALA A 244 -6.90 -11.03 -1.14
CA ALA A 244 -7.11 -12.45 -1.43
C ALA A 244 -7.22 -12.70 -2.93
N ALA A 245 -7.86 -11.79 -3.66
CA ALA A 245 -7.93 -11.81 -5.11
C ALA A 245 -6.54 -11.64 -5.73
N ALA A 246 -5.74 -10.68 -5.25
CA ALA A 246 -4.37 -10.44 -5.72
C ALA A 246 -3.50 -11.69 -5.57
N ARG A 247 -3.55 -12.36 -4.43
CA ARG A 247 -2.84 -13.63 -4.22
C ARG A 247 -3.29 -14.75 -5.17
N THR A 248 -4.58 -14.79 -5.54
CA THR A 248 -5.09 -15.77 -6.50
C THR A 248 -4.59 -15.46 -7.91
N PHE A 249 -4.57 -14.18 -8.30
CA PHE A 249 -4.01 -13.74 -9.58
C PHE A 249 -2.52 -14.12 -9.72
N GLU A 250 -1.72 -13.88 -8.68
CA GLU A 250 -0.30 -14.27 -8.64
C GLU A 250 -0.11 -15.77 -8.73
N ARG A 251 -0.87 -16.56 -7.95
CA ARG A 251 -0.72 -18.01 -7.87
C ARG A 251 -1.09 -18.73 -9.17
N ASP A 252 -2.15 -18.24 -9.82
CA ASP A 252 -2.74 -18.90 -10.98
C ASP A 252 -2.41 -18.18 -12.30
N ASP A 253 -1.46 -17.21 -12.27
CA ASP A 253 -0.96 -16.42 -13.42
C ASP A 253 -2.10 -15.77 -14.24
N LEU A 254 -3.11 -15.22 -13.56
CA LEU A 254 -4.29 -14.66 -14.21
C LEU A 254 -3.99 -13.29 -14.83
N LEU A 255 -4.50 -13.05 -16.04
CA LEU A 255 -4.53 -11.71 -16.66
C LEU A 255 -5.88 -11.04 -16.44
N SER A 256 -6.96 -11.81 -16.44
CA SER A 256 -8.30 -11.36 -16.05
C SER A 256 -9.10 -12.50 -15.45
N ALA A 257 -10.16 -12.19 -14.69
CA ALA A 257 -11.09 -13.17 -14.13
C ALA A 257 -12.51 -12.60 -14.07
N ALA A 258 -13.51 -13.47 -14.11
CA ALA A 258 -14.91 -13.07 -14.00
C ALA A 258 -15.30 -12.76 -12.55
N VAL A 259 -16.07 -11.70 -12.36
CA VAL A 259 -16.77 -11.41 -11.09
C VAL A 259 -18.23 -11.82 -11.25
N VAL A 260 -18.72 -12.67 -10.35
CA VAL A 260 -20.08 -13.24 -10.43
C VAL A 260 -20.82 -13.04 -9.11
N ASP A 261 -22.13 -12.84 -9.19
CA ASP A 261 -22.98 -12.81 -8.00
C ASP A 261 -23.21 -14.22 -7.40
N ALA A 262 -23.80 -14.29 -6.22
CA ALA A 262 -24.14 -15.54 -5.54
C ALA A 262 -25.04 -16.50 -6.36
N LYS A 263 -25.60 -16.05 -7.50
CA LYS A 263 -26.40 -16.85 -8.45
C LYS A 263 -25.60 -17.26 -9.68
N GLY A 264 -24.30 -16.93 -9.75
CA GLY A 264 -23.44 -17.21 -10.90
C GLY A 264 -23.69 -16.26 -12.10
N LYS A 265 -24.34 -15.12 -11.89
CA LYS A 265 -24.54 -14.12 -12.92
C LYS A 265 -23.32 -13.24 -13.05
N LEU A 266 -22.84 -13.06 -14.28
CA LEU A 266 -21.68 -12.22 -14.56
C LEU A 266 -21.99 -10.76 -14.25
N MET A 267 -21.18 -10.16 -13.37
CA MET A 267 -21.28 -8.78 -12.91
C MET A 267 -20.26 -7.88 -13.62
N GLY A 268 -19.02 -8.30 -13.65
CA GLY A 268 -17.89 -7.59 -14.20
C GLY A 268 -16.70 -8.52 -14.41
N ARG A 269 -15.54 -7.96 -14.61
CA ARG A 269 -14.25 -8.67 -14.61
C ARG A 269 -13.27 -7.95 -13.68
N LEU A 270 -12.26 -8.66 -13.25
CA LEU A 270 -11.08 -8.13 -12.59
C LEU A 270 -9.90 -8.32 -13.54
N THR A 271 -9.04 -7.33 -13.69
CA THR A 271 -7.84 -7.45 -14.53
C THR A 271 -6.56 -7.31 -13.72
N VAL A 272 -5.45 -7.73 -14.30
CA VAL A 272 -4.14 -7.62 -13.65
C VAL A 272 -3.75 -6.18 -13.35
N GLU A 273 -4.32 -5.19 -14.05
CA GLU A 273 -4.06 -3.76 -13.85
C GLU A 273 -4.51 -3.33 -12.46
N GLU A 274 -5.76 -3.58 -12.09
CA GLU A 274 -6.31 -3.26 -10.77
C GLU A 274 -5.59 -4.06 -9.66
N ILE A 275 -5.20 -5.30 -9.96
CA ILE A 275 -4.46 -6.15 -9.00
C ILE A 275 -3.06 -5.61 -8.70
N VAL A 276 -2.37 -5.08 -9.70
CA VAL A 276 -1.04 -4.47 -9.50
C VAL A 276 -1.13 -3.29 -8.55
N ASP A 277 -2.16 -2.46 -8.68
CA ASP A 277 -2.36 -1.31 -7.80
C ASP A 277 -2.63 -1.74 -6.36
N VAL A 278 -3.44 -2.77 -6.14
CA VAL A 278 -3.67 -3.36 -4.80
C VAL A 278 -2.36 -3.84 -4.17
N VAL A 279 -1.52 -4.56 -4.93
CA VAL A 279 -0.24 -5.08 -4.43
C VAL A 279 0.70 -3.94 -4.02
N TYR A 280 0.75 -2.86 -4.79
CA TYR A 280 1.56 -1.69 -4.46
C TYR A 280 1.03 -0.97 -3.21
N GLU A 281 -0.28 -0.73 -3.14
CA GLU A 281 -0.92 -0.06 -2.00
C GLU A 281 -0.74 -0.86 -0.70
N GLU A 282 -0.92 -2.18 -0.75
CA GLU A 282 -0.70 -3.08 0.41
C GLU A 282 0.75 -3.02 0.88
N SER A 283 1.70 -3.14 -0.07
CA SER A 283 3.13 -3.12 0.26
C SER A 283 3.58 -1.80 0.91
N ASP A 284 3.08 -0.66 0.42
CA ASP A 284 3.38 0.66 0.96
C ASP A 284 2.72 0.85 2.33
N THR A 285 1.48 0.41 2.48
CA THR A 285 0.73 0.42 3.73
C THR A 285 1.42 -0.41 4.82
N ASP A 286 1.89 -1.61 4.50
CA ASP A 286 2.63 -2.46 5.43
C ASP A 286 3.91 -1.78 5.93
N LEU A 287 4.67 -1.15 5.04
CA LEU A 287 5.88 -0.41 5.40
C LEU A 287 5.57 0.75 6.37
N ARG A 288 4.52 1.52 6.09
CA ARG A 288 4.09 2.63 6.95
C ARG A 288 3.60 2.13 8.32
N ARG A 289 2.79 1.07 8.36
CA ARG A 289 2.28 0.46 9.58
C ARG A 289 3.39 -0.06 10.48
N MET A 290 4.41 -0.70 9.91
CA MET A 290 5.59 -1.13 10.66
C MET A 290 6.36 0.04 11.27
N GLY A 291 6.36 1.20 10.61
CA GLY A 291 6.90 2.46 11.12
C GLY A 291 6.01 3.19 12.12
N GLY A 292 4.77 2.73 12.35
CA GLY A 292 3.78 3.40 13.20
C GLY A 292 3.20 4.67 12.59
N ILE A 293 3.19 4.77 11.27
CA ILE A 293 2.61 5.88 10.52
C ILE A 293 1.24 5.42 9.99
N SER A 294 0.23 6.31 10.03
CA SER A 294 -1.08 6.00 9.47
C SER A 294 -1.02 5.92 7.93
N GLU A 295 -1.96 5.19 7.35
CA GLU A 295 -2.02 4.91 5.91
C GLU A 295 -2.10 6.16 5.02
N GLU A 296 -2.53 7.28 5.58
CA GLU A 296 -2.89 8.50 4.85
C GLU A 296 -1.94 9.69 5.11
N GLU A 297 -0.66 9.45 5.39
CA GLU A 297 0.25 10.56 5.66
C GLU A 297 0.97 11.03 4.38
N ASP A 298 0.53 12.16 3.83
CA ASP A 298 1.27 12.88 2.79
C ASP A 298 2.58 13.44 3.36
N VAL A 299 3.69 13.24 2.65
CA VAL A 299 5.02 13.76 3.03
C VAL A 299 5.01 15.29 3.19
N PHE A 300 4.18 15.98 2.42
CA PHE A 300 4.00 17.42 2.44
C PHE A 300 2.79 17.89 3.27
N ALA A 301 2.20 17.00 4.07
CA ALA A 301 1.05 17.35 4.91
C ALA A 301 1.37 18.52 5.86
N PRO A 302 0.40 19.40 6.12
CA PRO A 302 0.58 20.47 7.11
C PRO A 302 1.00 19.90 8.47
N VAL A 303 1.92 20.59 9.16
CA VAL A 303 2.51 20.14 10.45
C VAL A 303 1.43 19.72 11.45
N ALA A 304 0.30 20.42 11.51
CA ALA A 304 -0.80 20.10 12.41
C ALA A 304 -1.44 18.71 12.12
N LYS A 305 -1.56 18.32 10.83
CA LYS A 305 -2.06 17.01 10.41
C LYS A 305 -1.03 15.93 10.79
N ALA A 306 0.25 16.12 10.44
CA ALA A 306 1.33 15.20 10.75
C ALA A 306 1.53 14.97 12.27
N VAL A 307 1.39 16.01 13.09
CA VAL A 307 1.41 15.87 14.56
C VAL A 307 0.26 15.00 15.04
N LYS A 308 -0.96 15.23 14.54
CA LYS A 308 -2.16 14.49 14.96
C LYS A 308 -2.08 13.02 14.62
N THR A 309 -1.56 12.64 13.45
CA THR A 309 -1.42 11.25 13.01
C THR A 309 -0.41 10.47 13.85
N ARG A 310 0.68 11.12 14.27
CA ARG A 310 1.77 10.50 15.04
C ARG A 310 1.54 10.52 16.56
N TRP A 311 0.62 11.33 17.06
CA TRP A 311 0.48 11.58 18.50
C TRP A 311 0.12 10.34 19.31
N ALA A 312 -0.84 9.56 18.84
CA ALA A 312 -1.26 8.34 19.54
C ALA A 312 -0.12 7.33 19.68
N TRP A 313 0.70 7.20 18.62
CA TRP A 313 1.84 6.32 18.59
C TRP A 313 2.97 6.79 19.53
N LEU A 314 3.26 8.07 19.53
CA LEU A 314 4.24 8.69 20.45
C LEU A 314 3.80 8.58 21.92
N ALA A 315 2.49 8.75 22.18
CA ALA A 315 1.95 8.58 23.54
C ALA A 315 2.09 7.13 24.01
N LEU A 316 1.83 6.15 23.16
CA LEU A 316 2.04 4.73 23.46
C LEU A 316 3.52 4.44 23.75
N ASN A 317 4.44 4.92 22.93
CA ASN A 317 5.88 4.79 23.17
C ASN A 317 6.32 5.44 24.48
N LEU A 318 5.77 6.60 24.82
CA LEU A 318 6.06 7.26 26.10
C LEU A 318 5.60 6.41 27.28
N CYS A 319 4.41 5.80 27.19
CA CYS A 319 3.92 4.90 28.24
C CYS A 319 4.82 3.68 28.42
N THR A 320 5.26 3.05 27.33
CA THR A 320 6.15 1.89 27.39
C THR A 320 7.53 2.25 27.96
N ALA A 321 8.09 3.39 27.55
CA ALA A 321 9.34 3.91 28.10
C ALA A 321 9.23 4.24 29.59
N PHE A 322 8.07 4.76 30.03
CA PHE A 322 7.84 5.00 31.45
C PHE A 322 7.79 3.71 32.26
N VAL A 323 7.20 2.63 31.74
CA VAL A 323 7.21 1.31 32.38
C VAL A 323 8.65 0.79 32.53
N ALA A 324 9.44 0.86 31.45
CA ALA A 324 10.85 0.47 31.48
C ALA A 324 11.65 1.29 32.52
N SER A 325 11.41 2.61 32.60
CA SER A 325 12.01 3.49 33.62
C SER A 325 11.63 3.07 35.05
N ARG A 326 10.39 2.63 35.28
CA ARG A 326 9.97 2.13 36.59
C ARG A 326 10.72 0.85 36.99
N VAL A 327 10.96 -0.05 36.01
CA VAL A 327 11.78 -1.25 36.25
C VAL A 327 13.21 -0.89 36.65
N ILE A 328 13.84 0.06 35.95
CA ILE A 328 15.16 0.56 36.30
C ILE A 328 15.18 1.09 37.76
N GLY A 329 14.15 1.84 38.15
CA GLY A 329 13.99 2.41 39.49
C GLY A 329 13.94 1.35 40.60
N LEU A 330 13.47 0.12 40.32
CA LEU A 330 13.51 -0.98 41.30
C LEU A 330 14.93 -1.42 41.69
N PHE A 331 15.89 -1.13 40.83
CA PHE A 331 17.30 -1.52 40.99
C PHE A 331 18.22 -0.33 41.30
N GLU A 332 17.67 0.80 41.75
CA GLU A 332 18.45 2.00 42.08
C GLU A 332 19.62 1.73 43.01
N HIS A 333 19.41 0.88 44.03
CA HIS A 333 20.48 0.47 44.94
C HIS A 333 21.62 -0.29 44.23
N THR A 334 21.29 -1.20 43.34
CA THR A 334 22.26 -1.98 42.56
C THR A 334 23.06 -1.06 41.63
N ILE A 335 22.40 -0.12 40.97
CA ILE A 335 23.04 0.83 40.06
C ILE A 335 23.93 1.80 40.81
N SER A 336 23.55 2.24 42.02
CA SER A 336 24.38 3.14 42.86
C SER A 336 25.65 2.50 43.32
N GLN A 337 25.68 1.18 43.54
CA GLN A 337 26.88 0.43 43.90
C GLN A 337 27.78 0.13 42.69
N LEU A 338 27.19 -0.09 41.51
CA LEU A 338 27.88 -0.41 40.27
C LEU A 338 27.41 0.49 39.14
N VAL A 339 27.92 1.72 39.09
CA VAL A 339 27.54 2.75 38.08
C VAL A 339 27.79 2.27 36.65
N ALA A 340 28.73 1.34 36.44
CA ALA A 340 28.98 0.73 35.14
C ALA A 340 27.73 0.09 34.51
N LEU A 341 26.80 -0.42 35.34
CA LEU A 341 25.55 -1.00 34.87
C LEU A 341 24.73 0.01 34.04
N ALA A 342 24.67 1.27 34.47
CA ALA A 342 23.94 2.33 33.76
C ALA A 342 24.47 2.55 32.35
N ALA A 343 25.79 2.44 32.13
CA ALA A 343 26.40 2.60 30.81
C ALA A 343 26.17 1.37 29.90
N LEU A 344 25.97 0.18 30.49
CA LEU A 344 25.79 -1.08 29.75
C LEU A 344 24.35 -1.40 29.42
N MET A 345 23.36 -0.85 30.17
CA MET A 345 21.92 -1.08 29.94
C MET A 345 21.46 -0.84 28.51
N PRO A 346 21.82 0.30 27.82
CA PRO A 346 21.36 0.56 26.47
C PRO A 346 21.84 -0.49 25.45
N ILE A 347 22.97 -1.14 25.69
CA ILE A 347 23.51 -2.19 24.83
C ILE A 347 22.59 -3.43 24.87
N VAL A 348 22.24 -3.87 26.10
CA VAL A 348 21.35 -5.03 26.27
C VAL A 348 20.00 -4.81 25.66
N ALA A 349 19.37 -3.65 25.93
CA ALA A 349 18.06 -3.29 25.39
C ALA A 349 18.10 -3.15 23.87
N GLY A 350 19.05 -2.37 23.32
CA GLY A 350 19.16 -2.09 21.90
C GLY A 350 19.35 -3.36 21.05
N ILE A 351 20.22 -4.28 21.47
CA ILE A 351 20.42 -5.54 20.73
C ILE A 351 19.18 -6.44 20.82
N GLY A 352 18.52 -6.49 21.98
CA GLY A 352 17.27 -7.23 22.16
C GLY A 352 16.16 -6.69 21.26
N GLY A 353 15.96 -5.37 21.24
CA GLY A 353 14.96 -4.70 20.38
C GLY A 353 15.21 -4.95 18.90
N ASN A 354 16.45 -4.83 18.44
CA ASN A 354 16.81 -5.09 17.05
C ASN A 354 16.54 -6.56 16.65
N THR A 355 16.93 -7.52 17.50
CA THR A 355 16.66 -8.94 17.23
C THR A 355 15.17 -9.23 17.18
N GLY A 356 14.41 -8.67 18.11
CA GLY A 356 12.95 -8.81 18.13
C GLY A 356 12.28 -8.25 16.87
N ASN A 357 12.69 -7.07 16.43
CA ASN A 357 12.17 -6.46 15.19
C ASN A 357 12.53 -7.29 13.95
N GLN A 358 13.75 -7.86 13.87
CA GLN A 358 14.11 -8.76 12.76
C GLN A 358 13.21 -9.99 12.71
N THR A 359 12.95 -10.62 13.86
CA THR A 359 12.05 -11.77 13.96
C THR A 359 10.61 -11.38 13.59
N ILE A 360 10.09 -10.26 14.13
CA ILE A 360 8.74 -9.77 13.79
C ILE A 360 8.58 -9.54 12.29
N THR A 361 9.50 -8.82 11.66
CA THR A 361 9.45 -8.53 10.22
C THR A 361 9.35 -9.82 9.39
N MET A 362 10.16 -10.83 9.74
CA MET A 362 10.12 -12.13 9.06
C MET A 362 8.80 -12.86 9.30
N ILE A 363 8.27 -12.85 10.53
CA ILE A 363 7.01 -13.54 10.86
C ILE A 363 5.80 -12.86 10.25
N VAL A 364 5.73 -11.51 10.29
CA VAL A 364 4.65 -10.74 9.66
C VAL A 364 4.59 -11.03 8.16
N ARG A 365 5.74 -10.97 7.46
CA ARG A 365 5.81 -11.33 6.05
C ARG A 365 5.38 -12.78 5.78
N ALA A 366 5.81 -13.73 6.61
CA ALA A 366 5.43 -15.13 6.44
C ALA A 366 3.94 -15.39 6.73
N LEU A 367 3.30 -14.57 7.59
CA LEU A 367 1.85 -14.59 7.80
C LEU A 367 1.10 -14.02 6.60
N ALA A 368 1.54 -12.86 6.06
CA ALA A 368 0.96 -12.25 4.86
C ALA A 368 1.00 -13.21 3.66
N LEU A 369 2.11 -13.92 3.47
CA LEU A 369 2.28 -14.93 2.42
C LEU A 369 1.62 -16.31 2.75
N GLN A 370 0.92 -16.43 3.88
CA GLN A 370 0.29 -17.68 4.34
C GLN A 370 1.26 -18.87 4.46
N HIS A 371 2.56 -18.63 4.64
CA HIS A 371 3.57 -19.67 4.80
C HIS A 371 3.51 -20.33 6.18
N ILE A 372 2.87 -19.70 7.16
CA ILE A 372 2.75 -20.22 8.53
C ILE A 372 1.45 -20.98 8.69
N GLN A 373 1.57 -22.30 8.92
CA GLN A 373 0.46 -23.18 9.24
C GLN A 373 0.60 -23.69 10.68
N ALA A 374 -0.50 -24.13 11.28
CA ALA A 374 -0.51 -24.61 12.66
C ALA A 374 0.51 -25.75 12.92
N GLY A 375 0.83 -26.55 11.90
CA GLY A 375 1.76 -27.68 11.99
C GLY A 375 3.24 -27.29 12.01
N ASN A 376 3.63 -26.12 11.52
CA ASN A 376 5.04 -25.72 11.42
C ASN A 376 5.47 -24.67 12.49
N LEU A 377 4.56 -24.21 13.32
CA LEU A 377 4.81 -23.17 14.33
C LEU A 377 5.90 -23.58 15.34
N SER A 378 5.86 -24.83 15.84
CA SER A 378 6.86 -25.32 16.79
C SER A 378 8.27 -25.38 16.20
N PHE A 379 8.38 -25.78 14.93
CA PHE A 379 9.65 -25.76 14.22
C PHE A 379 10.19 -24.34 14.09
N LEU A 380 9.35 -23.39 13.69
CA LEU A 380 9.70 -21.99 13.53
C LEU A 380 10.19 -21.37 14.86
N LEU A 381 9.48 -21.66 15.94
CA LEU A 381 9.81 -21.17 17.28
C LEU A 381 11.16 -21.72 17.76
N LEU A 382 11.40 -23.03 17.60
CA LEU A 382 12.68 -23.65 17.96
C LEU A 382 13.83 -23.14 17.10
N ARG A 383 13.60 -22.89 15.80
CA ARG A 383 14.57 -22.29 14.89
C ARG A 383 14.98 -20.88 15.38
N GLU A 384 14.01 -20.02 15.66
CA GLU A 384 14.28 -18.64 16.11
C GLU A 384 14.98 -18.62 17.47
N LEU A 385 14.57 -19.48 18.40
CA LEU A 385 15.27 -19.63 19.68
C LEU A 385 16.72 -20.12 19.49
N GLY A 386 16.95 -21.05 18.54
CA GLY A 386 18.30 -21.51 18.19
C GLY A 386 19.18 -20.38 17.62
N VAL A 387 18.62 -19.57 16.71
CA VAL A 387 19.30 -18.39 16.15
C VAL A 387 19.60 -17.37 17.23
N ALA A 388 18.64 -17.07 18.11
CA ALA A 388 18.83 -16.14 19.22
C ALA A 388 19.89 -16.64 20.26
N PHE A 389 19.89 -17.94 20.53
CA PHE A 389 20.89 -18.52 21.43
C PHE A 389 22.32 -18.41 20.88
N ILE A 390 22.51 -18.76 19.61
CA ILE A 390 23.82 -18.65 18.94
C ILE A 390 24.28 -17.18 18.89
N ASN A 391 23.42 -16.28 18.43
CA ASN A 391 23.72 -14.84 18.38
C ASN A 391 23.99 -14.28 19.80
N GLY A 392 23.25 -14.73 20.81
CA GLY A 392 23.42 -14.36 22.18
C GLY A 392 24.78 -14.78 22.72
N LEU A 393 25.23 -16.00 22.44
CA LEU A 393 26.56 -16.46 22.81
C LEU A 393 27.69 -15.70 22.14
N VAL A 394 27.55 -15.45 20.83
CA VAL A 394 28.56 -14.73 20.02
C VAL A 394 28.65 -13.27 20.45
N TRP A 395 27.56 -12.54 20.30
CA TRP A 395 27.56 -11.09 20.57
C TRP A 395 27.59 -10.78 22.07
N GLY A 396 26.92 -11.60 22.90
CA GLY A 396 27.01 -11.51 24.35
C GLY A 396 28.40 -11.84 24.84
N GLY A 397 29.05 -12.85 24.28
CA GLY A 397 30.45 -13.19 24.60
C GLY A 397 31.43 -12.08 24.23
N ILE A 398 31.30 -11.50 23.04
CA ILE A 398 32.11 -10.34 22.62
C ILE A 398 31.90 -9.17 23.60
N MET A 399 30.66 -8.82 23.93
CA MET A 399 30.36 -7.73 24.86
C MET A 399 30.80 -8.05 26.28
N GLY A 400 30.70 -9.31 26.70
CA GLY A 400 31.28 -9.75 28.01
C GLY A 400 32.79 -9.56 28.11
N VAL A 401 33.51 -9.91 27.03
CA VAL A 401 34.96 -9.66 26.95
C VAL A 401 35.28 -8.16 26.95
N VAL A 402 34.57 -7.38 26.18
CA VAL A 402 34.72 -5.90 26.14
C VAL A 402 34.43 -5.31 27.52
N THR A 403 33.37 -5.75 28.18
CA THR A 403 33.03 -5.33 29.56
C THR A 403 34.13 -5.69 30.55
N PHE A 404 34.65 -6.92 30.46
CA PHE A 404 35.81 -7.33 31.30
C PHE A 404 37.04 -6.45 31.05
N LEU A 405 37.37 -6.15 29.79
CA LEU A 405 38.53 -5.31 29.47
C LEU A 405 38.37 -3.85 29.96
N LEU A 406 37.16 -3.31 29.91
CA LEU A 406 36.90 -1.94 30.35
C LEU A 406 36.85 -1.77 31.85
N TYR A 407 36.22 -2.72 32.54
CA TYR A 407 35.97 -2.60 34.00
C TYR A 407 36.83 -3.51 34.86
N GLN A 408 37.65 -4.37 34.23
CA GLN A 408 38.55 -5.35 34.91
C GLN A 408 37.81 -6.28 35.88
N ASP A 409 36.51 -6.51 35.64
CA ASP A 409 35.64 -7.36 36.44
C ASP A 409 35.10 -8.53 35.60
N PRO A 410 35.60 -9.77 35.85
CA PRO A 410 35.14 -10.93 35.09
C PRO A 410 33.69 -11.33 35.41
N ALA A 411 33.22 -11.04 36.64
CA ALA A 411 31.85 -11.34 37.01
C ALA A 411 30.85 -10.42 36.29
N LEU A 412 31.16 -9.13 36.13
CA LEU A 412 30.40 -8.20 35.36
C LEU A 412 30.35 -8.59 33.88
N GLY A 413 31.48 -9.03 33.31
CA GLY A 413 31.54 -9.56 31.94
C GLY A 413 30.65 -10.79 31.72
N ALA A 414 30.66 -11.73 32.70
CA ALA A 414 29.82 -12.92 32.66
C ALA A 414 28.32 -12.58 32.77
N VAL A 415 27.95 -11.66 33.67
CA VAL A 415 26.58 -11.14 33.81
C VAL A 415 26.11 -10.49 32.52
N MET A 416 26.97 -9.67 31.87
CA MET A 416 26.64 -9.04 30.57
C MET A 416 26.36 -10.09 29.49
N THR A 417 27.22 -11.12 29.39
CA THR A 417 27.03 -12.22 28.42
C THR A 417 25.71 -12.93 28.67
N LEU A 418 25.44 -13.31 29.90
CA LEU A 418 24.23 -14.06 30.26
C LEU A 418 22.96 -13.21 30.04
N ALA A 419 23.00 -11.93 30.40
CA ALA A 419 21.89 -11.01 30.19
C ALA A 419 21.55 -10.86 28.71
N MET A 420 22.56 -10.72 27.84
CA MET A 420 22.35 -10.64 26.39
C MET A 420 21.75 -11.93 25.82
N VAL A 421 22.27 -13.11 26.23
CA VAL A 421 21.68 -14.39 25.78
C VAL A 421 20.22 -14.50 26.18
N LEU A 422 19.89 -14.21 27.43
CA LEU A 422 18.51 -14.29 27.90
C LEU A 422 17.61 -13.26 27.24
N ASN A 423 18.07 -12.03 27.06
CA ASN A 423 17.27 -10.98 26.39
C ASN A 423 17.03 -11.31 24.93
N LEU A 424 18.00 -11.85 24.20
CA LEU A 424 17.80 -12.28 22.81
C LEU A 424 16.81 -13.45 22.70
N LEU A 425 16.84 -14.39 23.64
CA LEU A 425 15.88 -15.48 23.71
C LEU A 425 14.44 -14.95 23.94
N VAL A 426 14.28 -13.99 24.85
CA VAL A 426 12.99 -13.32 25.08
C VAL A 426 12.55 -12.56 23.83
N ALA A 427 13.47 -11.86 23.16
CA ALA A 427 13.19 -11.13 21.91
C ALA A 427 12.70 -12.07 20.80
N ALA A 428 13.38 -13.19 20.58
CA ALA A 428 12.98 -14.17 19.58
C ALA A 428 11.62 -14.83 19.91
N LEU A 429 11.43 -15.21 21.17
CA LEU A 429 10.18 -15.79 21.63
C LEU A 429 8.99 -14.86 21.40
N MET A 430 9.12 -13.61 21.85
CA MET A 430 8.07 -12.61 21.72
C MET A 430 7.90 -12.11 20.28
N GLY A 431 9.00 -12.09 19.52
CA GLY A 431 8.97 -11.79 18.08
C GLY A 431 8.13 -12.77 17.25
N VAL A 432 7.95 -14.01 17.71
CA VAL A 432 7.03 -14.99 17.13
C VAL A 432 5.65 -14.89 17.75
N ILE A 433 5.55 -14.81 19.09
CA ILE A 433 4.26 -14.89 19.80
C ILE A 433 3.39 -13.66 19.51
N ILE A 434 3.95 -12.45 19.48
CA ILE A 434 3.17 -11.22 19.30
C ILE A 434 2.42 -11.24 17.96
N PRO A 435 3.07 -11.37 16.77
CA PRO A 435 2.37 -11.36 15.50
C PRO A 435 1.35 -12.50 15.39
N MET A 436 1.70 -13.68 15.85
CA MET A 436 0.79 -14.83 15.84
C MET A 436 -0.46 -14.62 16.69
N THR A 437 -0.31 -13.97 17.84
CA THR A 437 -1.44 -13.67 18.72
C THR A 437 -2.32 -12.58 18.10
N MET A 438 -1.74 -11.54 17.52
CA MET A 438 -2.48 -10.48 16.83
C MET A 438 -3.28 -11.03 15.66
N SER A 439 -2.65 -11.85 14.81
CA SER A 439 -3.33 -12.52 13.69
C SER A 439 -4.51 -13.39 14.17
N ARG A 440 -4.33 -14.19 15.25
CA ARG A 440 -5.43 -15.01 15.82
C ARG A 440 -6.58 -14.19 16.38
N LEU A 441 -6.30 -12.97 16.84
CA LEU A 441 -7.32 -12.03 17.33
C LEU A 441 -7.99 -11.23 16.21
N GLY A 442 -7.67 -11.53 14.94
CA GLY A 442 -8.18 -10.79 13.78
C GLY A 442 -7.63 -9.35 13.71
N ARG A 443 -6.46 -9.12 14.31
CA ARG A 443 -5.74 -7.84 14.24
C ARG A 443 -4.58 -7.97 13.29
N ASP A 444 -4.33 -6.90 12.53
CA ASP A 444 -3.17 -6.83 11.66
C ASP A 444 -1.87 -6.89 12.49
N PRO A 445 -1.01 -7.90 12.26
CA PRO A 445 0.24 -8.03 13.00
C PRO A 445 1.30 -6.98 12.65
N ALA A 446 1.18 -6.26 11.53
CA ALA A 446 2.08 -5.17 11.16
C ALA A 446 1.88 -3.96 12.09
N VAL A 447 0.64 -3.76 12.59
CA VAL A 447 0.28 -2.62 13.43
C VAL A 447 0.70 -2.88 14.89
N GLY A 448 1.64 -2.10 15.38
CA GLY A 448 1.98 -2.10 16.81
C GLY A 448 2.94 -3.18 17.30
N ALA A 449 3.24 -4.22 16.52
CA ALA A 449 4.15 -5.28 16.94
C ALA A 449 5.55 -4.75 17.28
N SER A 450 6.05 -3.77 16.54
CA SER A 450 7.35 -3.13 16.79
C SER A 450 7.42 -2.42 18.15
N VAL A 451 6.37 -1.69 18.55
CA VAL A 451 6.32 -1.03 19.87
C VAL A 451 6.21 -2.06 20.99
N MET A 452 5.39 -3.10 20.79
CA MET A 452 5.23 -4.16 21.79
C MET A 452 6.55 -4.89 22.04
N ILE A 453 7.29 -5.25 21.00
CA ILE A 453 8.58 -5.94 21.16
C ILE A 453 9.61 -5.05 21.83
N THR A 454 9.70 -3.78 21.43
CA THR A 454 10.63 -2.82 22.07
C THR A 454 10.29 -2.66 23.55
N ALA A 455 9.02 -2.51 23.91
CA ALA A 455 8.58 -2.42 25.30
C ALA A 455 8.98 -3.65 26.11
N ILE A 456 8.80 -4.85 25.55
CA ILE A 456 9.11 -6.11 26.22
C ILE A 456 10.63 -6.32 26.34
N THR A 457 11.39 -6.05 25.29
CA THR A 457 12.83 -6.25 25.27
C THR A 457 13.57 -5.22 26.12
N ASP A 458 13.10 -3.97 26.17
CA ASP A 458 13.68 -2.95 27.04
C ASP A 458 13.36 -3.26 28.52
N THR A 459 12.09 -3.43 28.85
CA THR A 459 11.65 -3.73 30.23
C THR A 459 12.23 -5.05 30.74
N GLY A 460 12.13 -6.10 29.91
CA GLY A 460 12.68 -7.42 30.21
C GLY A 460 14.21 -7.44 30.26
N GLY A 461 14.84 -6.76 29.29
CA GLY A 461 16.31 -6.65 29.23
C GLY A 461 16.89 -5.94 30.43
N PHE A 462 16.30 -4.82 30.85
CA PHE A 462 16.71 -4.14 32.07
C PHE A 462 16.47 -5.01 33.32
N PHE A 463 15.29 -5.64 33.40
CA PHE A 463 14.99 -6.52 34.53
C PHE A 463 15.96 -7.70 34.62
N ILE A 464 16.25 -8.38 33.50
CA ILE A 464 17.18 -9.49 33.43
C ILE A 464 18.60 -9.04 33.80
N PHE A 465 19.10 -7.97 33.18
CA PHE A 465 20.47 -7.50 33.38
C PHE A 465 20.71 -7.02 34.81
N LEU A 466 19.81 -6.14 35.31
CA LEU A 466 19.96 -5.61 36.68
C LEU A 466 19.65 -6.66 37.75
N GLY A 467 18.69 -7.57 37.46
CA GLY A 467 18.41 -8.70 38.34
C GLY A 467 19.59 -9.65 38.46
N LEU A 468 20.23 -10.03 37.36
CA LEU A 468 21.46 -10.83 37.38
C LEU A 468 22.61 -10.10 38.08
N ALA A 469 22.76 -8.81 37.83
CA ALA A 469 23.76 -8.00 38.52
C ALA A 469 23.53 -7.99 40.03
N THR A 470 22.30 -7.83 40.48
CA THR A 470 21.94 -7.88 41.91
C THR A 470 22.21 -9.24 42.53
N LEU A 471 22.00 -10.35 41.80
CA LEU A 471 22.19 -11.71 42.32
C LEU A 471 23.63 -12.17 42.35
N PHE A 472 24.46 -11.73 41.41
CA PHE A 472 25.82 -12.26 41.23
C PHE A 472 26.93 -11.28 41.54
N LEU A 473 26.66 -9.97 41.65
CA LEU A 473 27.69 -8.95 41.88
C LEU A 473 27.54 -8.24 43.23
N LEU A 474 26.37 -8.34 43.86
CA LEU A 474 26.10 -7.80 45.20
C LEU A 474 25.75 -8.91 46.19
#